data_2524a11613026671250f0c5ef7c6154c
#
_entry.id   2524a11613026671250f0c5ef7c6154c
#
_cell.length_a   1.000
_cell.length_b   1.000
_cell.length_c   1.000
_cell.angle_alpha   90.00
_cell.angle_beta   90.00
_cell.angle_gamma   90.00
#
_symmetry.space_group_name_H-M   'P 1'
#
loop_
_entity.id
_entity.type
_entity.pdbx_description
1 polymer ?
#
loop_
_entity_poly.entity_id
_entity_poly.type
_entity_poly.pdbx_seq_one_letter_code
_entity_poly.pdbx_strand_id
1 'polypeptide(L)'
;PIENGGPVTIGDGTTLTAEQIEQIGGLVATVDSVTLSAAPAPVVEFTVKTSHGGAVLGLAPTVTRFMVSKLVPDPAGRSPSRWQSYVNRSVTPVAGSPAVLANAIQANTETAAATRWVEIGNGKYRYTYAVDLDNVTAPIAVAYEPALTHRVGFEIRMSGAAEELAPDN
;
A
#
# COMPACT_ATOMS: atom_id res chain seq x y z
N PRO A 1 16.38 25.50 4.19
CA PRO A 1 16.89 24.50 3.23
C PRO A 1 16.90 23.13 3.89
N ILE A 2 16.43 22.12 3.17
CA ILE A 2 16.57 20.72 3.58
C ILE A 2 18.03 20.35 3.30
N GLU A 3 18.76 19.93 4.34
CA GLU A 3 20.13 19.45 4.12
C GLU A 3 20.11 18.12 3.36
N ASN A 4 20.96 17.99 2.35
CA ASN A 4 21.05 16.79 1.53
C ASN A 4 21.38 15.57 2.42
N GLY A 5 20.45 14.58 2.50
CA GLY A 5 20.56 13.42 3.39
C GLY A 5 20.07 13.63 4.83
N GLY A 6 19.63 14.84 5.19
CA GLY A 6 18.98 15.10 6.48
C GLY A 6 17.54 14.58 6.54
N PRO A 7 16.96 14.43 7.75
CA PRO A 7 15.56 14.03 7.91
C PRO A 7 14.62 15.12 7.36
N VAL A 8 13.50 14.71 6.78
CA VAL A 8 12.49 15.61 6.22
C VAL A 8 11.09 15.22 6.69
N THR A 9 10.27 16.21 7.06
CA THR A 9 8.85 16.01 7.39
C THR A 9 8.01 16.36 6.18
N ILE A 10 7.22 15.41 5.69
CA ILE A 10 6.47 15.58 4.43
C ILE A 10 4.95 15.64 4.58
N GLY A 11 4.38 15.11 5.67
CA GLY A 11 2.92 15.06 5.86
C GLY A 11 2.22 14.29 4.73
N ASP A 12 1.24 14.94 4.11
CA ASP A 12 0.56 14.47 2.90
C ASP A 12 1.17 15.09 1.61
N GLY A 13 2.21 15.88 1.75
CA GLY A 13 2.90 16.56 0.66
C GLY A 13 2.29 17.90 0.24
N THR A 14 1.06 18.22 0.65
CA THR A 14 0.35 19.43 0.16
C THR A 14 0.97 20.75 0.59
N THR A 15 1.76 20.75 1.67
CA THR A 15 2.44 21.94 2.20
C THR A 15 3.89 22.10 1.70
N LEU A 16 4.38 21.14 0.91
CA LEU A 16 5.73 21.21 0.36
C LEU A 16 5.80 22.24 -0.77
N THR A 17 6.86 23.05 -0.76
CA THR A 17 7.19 23.94 -1.88
C THR A 17 7.91 23.19 -2.99
N ALA A 18 7.89 23.73 -4.22
CA ALA A 18 8.62 23.14 -5.35
C ALA A 18 10.12 22.99 -5.05
N GLU A 19 10.73 23.98 -4.37
CA GLU A 19 12.13 23.92 -3.95
C GLU A 19 12.39 22.76 -2.96
N GLN A 20 11.47 22.53 -2.01
CA GLN A 20 11.58 21.40 -1.09
C GLN A 20 11.46 20.05 -1.81
N ILE A 21 10.54 19.95 -2.77
CA ILE A 21 10.34 18.75 -3.59
C ILE A 21 11.62 18.44 -4.37
N GLU A 22 12.20 19.43 -5.03
CA GLU A 22 13.49 19.27 -5.73
C GLU A 22 14.61 18.80 -4.79
N GLN A 23 14.69 19.37 -3.57
CA GLN A 23 15.69 18.97 -2.58
C GLN A 23 15.48 17.55 -2.04
N ILE A 24 14.24 17.07 -1.96
CA ILE A 24 13.90 15.70 -1.55
C ILE A 24 14.31 14.70 -2.65
N GLY A 25 14.10 15.05 -3.92
CA GLY A 25 14.52 14.32 -5.11
C GLY A 25 13.79 12.99 -5.34
N GLY A 26 12.79 12.66 -4.53
CA GLY A 26 12.01 11.42 -4.58
C GLY A 26 12.02 10.62 -3.29
N LEU A 27 11.14 9.63 -3.19
CA LEU A 27 11.02 8.75 -2.03
C LEU A 27 11.45 7.32 -2.40
N VAL A 28 12.17 6.70 -1.49
CA VAL A 28 12.54 5.27 -1.55
C VAL A 28 11.88 4.58 -0.39
N ALA A 29 11.05 3.58 -0.68
CA ALA A 29 10.31 2.82 0.32
C ALA A 29 10.74 1.36 0.31
N THR A 30 10.93 0.79 1.50
CA THR A 30 11.39 -0.60 1.68
C THR A 30 10.53 -1.30 2.72
N VAL A 31 10.02 -2.49 2.41
CA VAL A 31 9.37 -3.36 3.40
C VAL A 31 10.46 -4.03 4.24
N ASP A 32 10.45 -3.78 5.54
CA ASP A 32 11.44 -4.34 6.49
C ASP A 32 10.99 -5.71 7.02
N SER A 33 9.71 -5.82 7.38
CA SER A 33 9.13 -7.07 7.90
C SER A 33 7.63 -7.17 7.67
N VAL A 34 7.14 -8.39 7.62
CA VAL A 34 5.70 -8.70 7.61
C VAL A 34 5.43 -9.79 8.64
N THR A 35 4.48 -9.55 9.52
CA THR A 35 3.99 -10.51 10.50
C THR A 35 2.46 -10.58 10.46
N LEU A 36 1.87 -11.53 11.16
CA LEU A 36 0.43 -11.61 11.35
C LEU A 36 0.09 -11.29 12.80
N SER A 37 -0.99 -10.53 13.00
CA SER A 37 -1.60 -10.34 14.32
C SER A 37 -2.39 -11.59 14.75
N ALA A 38 -2.89 -11.61 16.00
CA ALA A 38 -3.67 -12.74 16.53
C ALA A 38 -4.99 -13.00 15.78
N ALA A 39 -5.70 -11.97 15.36
CA ALA A 39 -6.65 -12.05 14.25
C ALA A 39 -5.81 -11.90 12.99
N PRO A 40 -5.80 -12.84 12.03
CA PRO A 40 -4.75 -12.89 11.02
C PRO A 40 -4.83 -11.71 10.02
N ALA A 41 -4.57 -10.52 10.56
CA ALA A 41 -4.36 -9.31 9.79
C ALA A 41 -2.86 -9.07 9.62
N PRO A 42 -2.36 -8.77 8.42
CA PRO A 42 -0.97 -8.46 8.21
C PRO A 42 -0.54 -7.22 8.99
N VAL A 43 0.66 -7.28 9.56
CA VAL A 43 1.35 -6.15 10.15
C VAL A 43 2.63 -5.94 9.35
N VAL A 44 2.76 -4.81 8.70
CA VAL A 44 3.93 -4.47 7.90
C VAL A 44 4.74 -3.38 8.60
N GLU A 45 6.04 -3.59 8.73
CA GLU A 45 7.00 -2.54 9.04
C GLU A 45 7.74 -2.17 7.76
N PHE A 46 7.93 -0.89 7.56
CA PHE A 46 8.59 -0.37 6.37
C PHE A 46 9.32 0.92 6.69
N THR A 47 10.32 1.22 5.88
CA THR A 47 11.15 2.43 6.00
C THR A 47 10.97 3.27 4.75
N VAL A 48 10.81 4.58 4.92
CA VAL A 48 10.75 5.57 3.84
C VAL A 48 11.89 6.56 4.01
N LYS A 49 12.65 6.75 2.95
CA LYS A 49 13.77 7.69 2.89
C LYS A 49 13.64 8.57 1.65
N THR A 50 14.30 9.72 1.68
CA THR A 50 14.53 10.50 0.46
C THR A 50 15.52 9.76 -0.45
N SER A 51 15.59 10.13 -1.72
CA SER A 51 16.61 9.61 -2.65
C SER A 51 18.05 9.88 -2.19
N HIS A 52 18.23 10.87 -1.32
CA HIS A 52 19.51 11.23 -0.69
C HIS A 52 19.77 10.51 0.65
N GLY A 53 18.92 9.56 1.03
CA GLY A 53 19.09 8.75 2.24
C GLY A 53 18.53 9.34 3.53
N GLY A 54 18.00 10.57 3.50
CA GLY A 54 17.35 11.20 4.64
C GLY A 54 16.08 10.48 5.09
N ALA A 55 15.86 10.38 6.40
CA ALA A 55 14.64 9.78 6.93
C ALA A 55 13.42 10.64 6.61
N VAL A 56 12.34 10.02 6.13
CA VAL A 56 11.05 10.69 5.93
C VAL A 56 10.24 10.59 7.22
N LEU A 57 9.86 11.72 7.79
CA LEU A 57 9.10 11.84 9.03
C LEU A 57 7.71 12.39 8.76
N GLY A 58 6.75 12.06 9.64
CA GLY A 58 5.40 12.59 9.58
C GLY A 58 4.62 12.20 8.32
N LEU A 59 4.98 11.12 7.62
CA LEU A 59 4.23 10.64 6.46
C LEU A 59 2.77 10.38 6.86
N ALA A 60 1.84 11.06 6.20
CA ALA A 60 0.43 10.93 6.53
C ALA A 60 -0.12 9.57 6.09
N PRO A 61 -0.87 8.86 6.94
CA PRO A 61 -1.47 7.58 6.57
C PRO A 61 -2.42 7.70 5.37
N THR A 62 -3.09 8.84 5.20
CA THR A 62 -4.07 9.08 4.14
C THR A 62 -3.51 9.00 2.72
N VAL A 63 -2.20 9.19 2.54
CA VAL A 63 -1.53 9.07 1.24
C VAL A 63 -0.98 7.67 0.99
N THR A 64 -1.11 6.75 1.94
CA THR A 64 -0.56 5.39 1.81
C THR A 64 -1.69 4.38 1.59
N ARG A 65 -1.51 3.50 0.61
CA ARG A 65 -2.44 2.44 0.22
C ARG A 65 -1.75 1.09 0.37
N PHE A 66 -2.47 0.13 0.93
CA PHE A 66 -1.93 -1.20 1.20
C PHE A 66 -2.69 -2.27 0.46
N MET A 67 -1.98 -3.30 0.01
CA MET A 67 -2.53 -4.46 -0.67
C MET A 67 -1.97 -5.75 -0.09
N VAL A 68 -2.79 -6.79 -0.09
CA VAL A 68 -2.39 -8.15 0.30
C VAL A 68 -3.06 -9.16 -0.62
N SER A 69 -2.29 -10.15 -1.05
CA SER A 69 -2.75 -11.20 -1.97
C SER A 69 -2.09 -12.54 -1.68
N LYS A 70 -2.71 -13.61 -2.16
CA LYS A 70 -2.13 -14.97 -2.18
C LYS A 70 -1.88 -15.43 -3.60
N LEU A 71 -0.88 -16.27 -3.79
CA LEU A 71 -0.55 -16.90 -5.06
C LEU A 71 -1.32 -18.22 -5.19
N VAL A 72 -2.34 -18.24 -6.04
CA VAL A 72 -3.17 -19.41 -6.28
C VAL A 72 -2.63 -20.19 -7.47
N PRO A 73 -2.19 -21.45 -7.30
CA PRO A 73 -1.75 -22.28 -8.40
C PRO A 73 -2.95 -22.70 -9.28
N ASP A 74 -2.70 -22.96 -10.57
CA ASP A 74 -3.66 -23.66 -11.39
C ASP A 74 -3.71 -25.14 -10.98
N PRO A 75 -4.83 -25.66 -10.49
CA PRO A 75 -4.93 -27.04 -10.03
C PRO A 75 -4.69 -28.07 -11.15
N ALA A 76 -4.88 -27.67 -12.41
CA ALA A 76 -4.63 -28.52 -13.57
C ALA A 76 -3.19 -28.38 -14.12
N GLY A 77 -2.41 -27.45 -13.59
CA GLY A 77 -1.02 -27.18 -14.03
C GLY A 77 -0.89 -26.69 -15.48
N ARG A 78 -1.97 -26.21 -16.07
CA ARG A 78 -2.03 -25.79 -17.49
C ARG A 78 -1.80 -24.29 -17.69
N SER A 79 -1.96 -23.52 -16.63
CA SER A 79 -1.80 -22.07 -16.62
C SER A 79 -0.84 -21.63 -15.51
N PRO A 80 -0.19 -20.46 -15.66
CA PRO A 80 0.61 -19.94 -14.57
C PRO A 80 -0.24 -19.62 -13.35
N SER A 81 0.36 -19.70 -12.15
CA SER A 81 -0.25 -19.25 -10.90
C SER A 81 -0.70 -17.80 -10.99
N ARG A 82 -1.76 -17.46 -10.30
CA ARG A 82 -2.33 -16.09 -10.30
C ARG A 82 -2.38 -15.51 -8.90
N TRP A 83 -2.17 -14.21 -8.79
CA TRP A 83 -2.39 -13.47 -7.55
C TRP A 83 -3.88 -13.24 -7.34
N GLN A 84 -4.39 -13.58 -6.16
CA GLN A 84 -5.74 -13.31 -5.70
C GLN A 84 -5.69 -12.32 -4.54
N SER A 85 -6.29 -11.14 -4.74
CA SER A 85 -6.35 -10.10 -3.70
C SER A 85 -7.35 -10.47 -2.62
N TYR A 86 -7.01 -10.16 -1.36
CA TYR A 86 -7.94 -10.17 -0.23
C TYR A 86 -8.74 -8.88 -0.13
N VAL A 87 -8.19 -7.77 -0.61
CA VAL A 87 -8.88 -6.47 -0.66
C VAL A 87 -9.46 -6.31 -2.06
N ASN A 88 -10.79 -6.29 -2.17
CA ASN A 88 -11.50 -6.21 -3.44
C ASN A 88 -12.60 -5.15 -3.36
N ARG A 89 -13.06 -4.68 -4.52
CA ARG A 89 -14.20 -3.79 -4.65
C ARG A 89 -15.10 -4.22 -5.80
N SER A 90 -16.40 -3.93 -5.68
CA SER A 90 -17.32 -3.96 -6.81
C SER A 90 -17.14 -2.71 -7.65
N VAL A 91 -17.14 -2.86 -8.97
CA VAL A 91 -17.01 -1.77 -9.93
C VAL A 91 -18.30 -1.67 -10.72
N THR A 92 -18.94 -0.50 -10.68
CA THR A 92 -20.05 -0.17 -11.55
C THR A 92 -19.49 0.28 -12.90
N PRO A 93 -19.86 -0.35 -14.02
CA PRO A 93 -19.42 0.07 -15.33
C PRO A 93 -19.84 1.51 -15.64
N VAL A 94 -19.02 2.20 -16.42
CA VAL A 94 -19.39 3.53 -16.94
C VAL A 94 -20.63 3.41 -17.85
N ALA A 95 -21.50 4.41 -17.88
CA ALA A 95 -22.66 4.43 -18.74
C ALA A 95 -22.28 4.17 -20.21
N GLY A 96 -23.00 3.23 -20.86
CA GLY A 96 -22.69 2.79 -22.22
C GLY A 96 -21.76 1.58 -22.30
N SER A 97 -21.22 1.09 -21.18
CA SER A 97 -20.46 -0.17 -21.15
C SER A 97 -21.37 -1.38 -21.42
N PRO A 98 -20.85 -2.47 -22.02
CA PRO A 98 -21.61 -3.70 -22.19
C PRO A 98 -22.13 -4.23 -20.85
N ALA A 99 -23.36 -4.75 -20.81
CA ALA A 99 -24.01 -5.28 -19.60
C ALA A 99 -23.20 -6.44 -18.94
N VAL A 100 -22.41 -7.16 -19.72
CA VAL A 100 -21.50 -8.21 -19.23
C VAL A 100 -20.45 -7.72 -18.24
N LEU A 101 -20.16 -6.41 -18.22
CA LEU A 101 -19.22 -5.79 -17.28
C LEU A 101 -19.91 -5.31 -15.99
N ALA A 102 -21.23 -5.43 -15.89
CA ALA A 102 -21.96 -5.07 -14.68
C ALA A 102 -21.47 -5.89 -13.47
N ASN A 103 -21.19 -5.21 -12.35
CA ASN A 103 -20.74 -5.83 -11.10
C ASN A 103 -19.39 -6.57 -11.19
N ALA A 104 -18.48 -6.12 -12.03
CA ALA A 104 -17.12 -6.66 -12.04
C ALA A 104 -16.45 -6.47 -10.66
N ILE A 105 -15.74 -7.50 -10.22
CA ILE A 105 -14.92 -7.44 -9.00
C ILE A 105 -13.49 -7.12 -9.41
N GLN A 106 -12.92 -6.11 -8.77
CA GLN A 106 -11.52 -5.71 -8.98
C GLN A 106 -10.73 -5.79 -7.68
N ALA A 107 -9.47 -6.17 -7.80
CA ALA A 107 -8.50 -5.98 -6.72
C ALA A 107 -8.45 -4.48 -6.35
N ASN A 108 -8.33 -4.22 -5.08
CA ASN A 108 -8.27 -2.89 -4.52
C ASN A 108 -7.16 -2.80 -3.48
N THR A 109 -6.94 -1.60 -2.99
CA THR A 109 -6.07 -1.33 -1.85
C THR A 109 -6.92 -0.80 -0.69
N GLU A 110 -6.45 -0.96 0.55
CA GLU A 110 -7.00 -0.23 1.68
C GLU A 110 -6.20 1.04 1.94
N THR A 111 -6.90 2.13 2.25
CA THR A 111 -6.26 3.36 2.73
C THR A 111 -5.82 3.16 4.16
N ALA A 112 -4.59 3.54 4.49
CA ALA A 112 -4.14 3.47 5.86
C ALA A 112 -5.00 4.36 6.77
N ALA A 113 -5.47 3.78 7.88
CA ALA A 113 -6.18 4.51 8.91
C ALA A 113 -5.22 4.95 10.01
N ALA A 114 -5.38 6.16 10.52
CA ALA A 114 -4.51 6.70 11.57
C ALA A 114 -4.48 5.83 12.85
N THR A 115 -5.58 5.16 13.17
CA THR A 115 -5.68 4.26 14.33
C THR A 115 -4.87 2.95 14.19
N ARG A 116 -4.41 2.64 12.97
CA ARG A 116 -3.65 1.44 12.63
C ARG A 116 -2.23 1.76 12.18
N TRP A 117 -1.86 3.03 12.22
CA TRP A 117 -0.60 3.58 11.77
C TRP A 117 0.25 4.01 12.95
N VAL A 118 1.52 3.64 12.96
CA VAL A 118 2.50 4.05 13.97
C VAL A 118 3.77 4.50 13.27
N GLU A 119 4.19 5.73 13.53
CA GLU A 119 5.54 6.18 13.20
C GLU A 119 6.49 5.74 14.32
N ILE A 120 7.43 4.86 13.99
CA ILE A 120 8.42 4.33 14.95
C ILE A 120 9.58 5.31 15.13
N GLY A 121 9.84 6.14 14.11
CA GLY A 121 10.95 7.11 14.05
C GLY A 121 12.00 6.74 13.01
N ASN A 122 12.85 7.70 12.66
CA ASN A 122 13.88 7.55 11.64
C ASN A 122 13.36 7.08 10.28
N GLY A 123 12.17 7.53 9.88
CA GLY A 123 11.51 7.14 8.63
C GLY A 123 10.91 5.73 8.66
N LYS A 124 10.89 5.08 9.82
CA LYS A 124 10.29 3.75 9.98
C LYS A 124 8.84 3.86 10.46
N TYR A 125 7.98 3.07 9.84
CA TYR A 125 6.54 3.03 10.09
C TYR A 125 6.06 1.59 10.28
N ARG A 126 4.95 1.45 11.00
CA ARG A 126 4.20 0.19 11.13
C ARG A 126 2.75 0.44 10.76
N TYR A 127 2.20 -0.45 9.95
CA TYR A 127 0.79 -0.47 9.63
C TYR A 127 0.20 -1.85 9.89
N THR A 128 -0.95 -1.88 10.61
CA THR A 128 -1.75 -3.09 10.78
C THR A 128 -2.93 -3.01 9.83
N TYR A 129 -3.03 -3.98 8.92
CA TYR A 129 -4.13 -4.02 7.95
C TYR A 129 -5.50 -4.05 8.64
N ALA A 130 -6.50 -3.46 7.96
CA ALA A 130 -7.88 -3.56 8.39
C ALA A 130 -8.48 -4.93 8.02
N VAL A 131 -8.02 -5.52 6.93
CA VAL A 131 -8.52 -6.82 6.47
C VAL A 131 -8.13 -7.92 7.46
N ASP A 132 -9.13 -8.67 7.91
CA ASP A 132 -8.97 -9.93 8.62
C ASP A 132 -9.01 -11.06 7.56
N LEU A 133 -7.90 -11.76 7.37
CA LEU A 133 -7.75 -12.75 6.31
C LEU A 133 -8.69 -13.95 6.48
N ASP A 134 -9.07 -14.29 7.72
CA ASP A 134 -10.03 -15.39 8.00
C ASP A 134 -11.49 -15.00 7.70
N ASN A 135 -11.80 -13.71 7.57
CA ASN A 135 -13.16 -13.21 7.47
C ASN A 135 -13.43 -12.39 6.20
N VAL A 136 -12.71 -12.64 5.12
CA VAL A 136 -12.95 -11.94 3.85
C VAL A 136 -14.17 -12.53 3.14
N THR A 137 -15.32 -11.86 3.24
CA THR A 137 -16.61 -12.32 2.70
C THR A 137 -17.18 -11.42 1.59
N ALA A 138 -16.78 -10.15 1.55
CA ALA A 138 -17.33 -9.17 0.61
C ALA A 138 -16.21 -8.37 -0.09
N PRO A 139 -16.45 -7.91 -1.33
CA PRO A 139 -17.57 -8.19 -2.23
C PRO A 139 -17.53 -9.60 -2.83
N ILE A 140 -16.47 -10.35 -2.58
CA ILE A 140 -16.28 -11.76 -2.90
C ILE A 140 -15.55 -12.44 -1.74
N ALA A 141 -15.96 -13.68 -1.43
CA ALA A 141 -15.26 -14.46 -0.41
C ALA A 141 -13.87 -14.89 -0.91
N VAL A 142 -12.87 -14.71 -0.08
CA VAL A 142 -11.49 -15.16 -0.32
C VAL A 142 -11.02 -15.92 0.90
N ALA A 143 -10.91 -17.24 0.80
CA ALA A 143 -10.44 -18.07 1.90
C ALA A 143 -8.97 -17.79 2.23
N TYR A 144 -8.63 -17.73 3.51
CA TYR A 144 -7.23 -17.70 3.94
C TYR A 144 -6.63 -19.11 3.84
N GLU A 145 -5.52 -19.22 3.15
CA GLU A 145 -4.79 -20.49 2.92
C GLU A 145 -3.33 -20.31 3.30
N PRO A 146 -2.98 -20.53 4.58
CA PRO A 146 -1.64 -20.20 5.10
C PRO A 146 -0.49 -20.96 4.43
N ALA A 147 -0.79 -22.09 3.76
CA ALA A 147 0.20 -22.85 3.01
C ALA A 147 0.60 -22.22 1.67
N LEU A 148 -0.18 -21.26 1.16
CA LEU A 148 0.13 -20.56 -0.08
C LEU A 148 1.09 -19.39 0.18
N THR A 149 1.83 -19.01 -0.86
CA THR A 149 2.65 -17.80 -0.83
C THR A 149 1.77 -16.56 -0.75
N HIS A 150 2.04 -15.69 0.21
CA HIS A 150 1.37 -14.41 0.37
C HIS A 150 2.32 -13.26 0.03
N ARG A 151 1.77 -12.17 -0.47
CA ARG A 151 2.48 -10.95 -0.77
C ARG A 151 1.73 -9.75 -0.20
N VAL A 152 2.46 -8.89 0.48
CA VAL A 152 1.99 -7.54 0.82
C VAL A 152 2.68 -6.53 -0.08
N GLY A 153 2.05 -5.39 -0.26
CA GLY A 153 2.62 -4.25 -0.94
C GLY A 153 1.97 -2.97 -0.45
N PHE A 154 2.59 -1.86 -0.71
CA PHE A 154 2.00 -0.55 -0.49
C PHE A 154 2.47 0.43 -1.55
N GLU A 155 1.71 1.50 -1.70
CA GLU A 155 2.04 2.63 -2.55
C GLU A 155 1.84 3.92 -1.76
N ILE A 156 2.62 4.93 -2.08
CA ILE A 156 2.46 6.28 -1.54
C ILE A 156 1.90 7.15 -2.67
N ARG A 157 0.70 7.70 -2.47
CA ARG A 157 -0.01 8.53 -3.44
C ARG A 157 -0.06 9.97 -2.94
N MET A 158 0.87 10.76 -3.38
CA MET A 158 0.83 12.19 -3.16
C MET A 158 0.04 12.88 -4.28
N SER A 159 -0.31 14.14 -4.09
CA SER A 159 -1.08 14.95 -5.05
C SER A 159 -0.42 16.29 -5.29
N GLY A 160 -0.74 16.91 -6.43
CA GLY A 160 -0.15 18.19 -6.83
C GLY A 160 1.34 18.06 -7.12
N ALA A 161 2.11 19.07 -6.80
CA ALA A 161 3.56 19.07 -7.04
C ALA A 161 4.30 17.95 -6.30
N ALA A 162 3.76 17.48 -5.17
CA ALA A 162 4.36 16.39 -4.40
C ALA A 162 4.15 15.00 -5.05
N GLU A 163 3.36 14.87 -6.12
CA GLU A 163 3.19 13.62 -6.86
C GLU A 163 4.53 13.11 -7.42
N GLU A 164 5.44 14.03 -7.78
CA GLU A 164 6.77 13.70 -8.25
C GLU A 164 7.65 12.99 -7.21
N LEU A 165 7.29 13.06 -5.90
CA LEU A 165 8.00 12.37 -4.84
C LEU A 165 7.60 10.90 -4.70
N ALA A 166 6.47 10.48 -5.28
CA ALA A 166 6.00 9.12 -5.14
C ALA A 166 7.04 8.13 -5.70
N PRO A 167 7.32 7.01 -4.99
CA PRO A 167 8.22 6.00 -5.50
C PRO A 167 7.74 5.46 -6.85
N ASP A 168 8.64 5.29 -7.78
CA ASP A 168 8.34 4.55 -9.03
C ASP A 168 7.93 3.11 -8.69
N ASN A 169 6.80 2.67 -9.24
CA ASN A 169 6.24 1.33 -9.03
C ASN A 169 6.83 0.31 -9.98
#